data_bc6d914b7beb6c5d1b72401f118ff181
#
_entry.id   bc6d914b7beb6c5d1b72401f118ff181
#
_cell.length_a   1.000
_cell.length_b   1.000
_cell.length_c   1.000
_cell.angle_alpha   90.00
_cell.angle_beta   90.00
_cell.angle_gamma   90.00
#
_symmetry.space_group_name_H-M   'P 1'
#
loop_
_entity.id
_entity.type
_entity.pdbx_description
1 polymer ?
#
loop_
_entity_poly.entity_id
_entity_poly.type
_entity_poly.pdbx_seq_one_letter_code
_entity_poly.pdbx_strand_id
1 'polypeptide(L)'
;MPTLILPIFLTVFIVVRLWLQIPIPIERGLVFPMALVPGLWGLWNMLWLGSHPGTHLSIGMHGAALPLLLMPAGALTAHGFGVLALGSHGATWFQGVYLPYALIAPCFLAALVGYYLVWKYIVGFLNHVLGIA
;
A
#
# COMPACT_ATOMS: atom_id res chain seq x y z
N MET A 1 -8.46 -9.77 -5.95
CA MET A 1 -7.71 -8.78 -5.15
C MET A 1 -7.87 -7.35 -5.64
N PRO A 2 -7.68 -6.99 -6.93
CA PRO A 2 -7.92 -5.62 -7.39
C PRO A 2 -9.33 -5.12 -7.09
N THR A 3 -10.32 -6.01 -7.15
CA THR A 3 -11.74 -5.70 -6.88
C THR A 3 -12.06 -5.31 -5.44
N LEU A 4 -11.24 -5.67 -4.45
CA LEU A 4 -11.39 -5.24 -3.05
C LEU A 4 -10.67 -3.91 -2.79
N ILE A 5 -9.54 -3.70 -3.45
CA ILE A 5 -8.74 -2.48 -3.26
C ILE A 5 -9.42 -1.29 -3.93
N LEU A 6 -10.04 -1.49 -5.10
CA LEU A 6 -10.73 -0.44 -5.85
C LEU A 6 -11.79 0.29 -5.04
N PRO A 7 -12.81 -0.38 -4.40
CA PRO A 7 -13.82 0.32 -3.64
C PRO A 7 -13.25 1.04 -2.40
N ILE A 8 -12.20 0.50 -1.76
CA ILE A 8 -11.54 1.17 -0.64
C ILE A 8 -10.89 2.47 -1.12
N PHE A 9 -10.10 2.43 -2.21
CA PHE A 9 -9.48 3.62 -2.78
C PHE A 9 -10.51 4.65 -3.25
N LEU A 10 -11.58 4.21 -3.93
CA LEU A 10 -12.67 5.09 -4.36
C LEU A 10 -13.35 5.74 -3.16
N THR A 11 -13.64 5.00 -2.10
CA THR A 11 -14.27 5.54 -0.90
C THR A 11 -13.37 6.59 -0.24
N VAL A 12 -12.09 6.27 -0.03
CA VAL A 12 -11.13 7.23 0.53
C VAL A 12 -11.01 8.47 -0.35
N PHE A 13 -10.94 8.29 -1.67
CA PHE A 13 -10.84 9.40 -2.62
C PHE A 13 -12.09 10.31 -2.59
N ILE A 14 -13.30 9.71 -2.55
CA ILE A 14 -14.57 10.44 -2.44
C ILE A 14 -14.61 11.24 -1.13
N VAL A 15 -14.27 10.63 -0.01
CA VAL A 15 -14.23 11.29 1.30
C VAL A 15 -13.26 12.47 1.28
N VAL A 16 -12.02 12.26 0.80
CA VAL A 16 -11.00 13.30 0.79
C VAL A 16 -11.37 14.46 -0.15
N ARG A 17 -11.87 14.14 -1.34
CA ARG A 17 -12.17 15.19 -2.35
C ARG A 17 -13.48 15.91 -2.10
N LEU A 18 -14.56 15.18 -1.78
CA LEU A 18 -15.89 15.75 -1.66
C LEU A 18 -16.23 16.20 -0.24
N TRP A 19 -15.80 15.47 0.75
CA TRP A 19 -16.13 15.80 2.14
C TRP A 19 -15.10 16.69 2.81
N LEU A 20 -13.80 16.38 2.63
CA LEU A 20 -12.72 17.22 3.14
C LEU A 20 -12.33 18.38 2.18
N GLN A 21 -12.91 18.42 1.00
CA GLN A 21 -12.70 19.50 0.00
C GLN A 21 -11.22 19.69 -0.40
N ILE A 22 -10.39 18.63 -0.29
CA ILE A 22 -8.98 18.70 -0.64
C ILE A 22 -8.83 18.48 -2.15
N PRO A 23 -8.24 19.42 -2.91
CA PRO A 23 -8.11 19.34 -4.36
C PRO A 23 -6.99 18.35 -4.76
N ILE A 24 -7.29 17.05 -4.72
CA ILE A 24 -6.36 16.01 -5.19
C ILE A 24 -6.62 15.77 -6.69
N PRO A 25 -5.60 15.88 -7.56
CA PRO A 25 -5.74 15.52 -8.97
C PRO A 25 -6.05 14.03 -9.11
N ILE A 26 -7.12 13.70 -9.86
CA ILE A 26 -7.63 12.33 -10.02
C ILE A 26 -6.54 11.41 -10.58
N GLU A 27 -5.78 11.88 -11.54
CA GLU A 27 -4.74 11.12 -12.23
C GLU A 27 -3.65 10.66 -11.25
N ARG A 28 -3.23 11.54 -10.34
CA ARG A 28 -2.15 11.27 -9.39
C ARG A 28 -2.63 10.56 -8.13
N GLY A 29 -3.84 10.88 -7.66
CA GLY A 29 -4.38 10.33 -6.42
C GLY A 29 -5.07 8.97 -6.58
N LEU A 30 -5.64 8.67 -7.74
CA LEU A 30 -6.43 7.46 -7.98
C LEU A 30 -5.88 6.58 -9.10
N VAL A 31 -5.73 7.14 -10.31
CA VAL A 31 -5.43 6.33 -11.49
C VAL A 31 -4.06 5.67 -11.39
N PHE A 32 -3.03 6.41 -11.00
CA PHE A 32 -1.68 5.90 -10.90
C PHE A 32 -1.51 4.79 -9.83
N PRO A 33 -1.97 4.97 -8.56
CA PRO A 33 -1.93 3.90 -7.58
C PRO A 33 -2.75 2.68 -7.98
N MET A 34 -3.93 2.86 -8.59
CA MET A 34 -4.80 1.76 -9.02
C MET A 34 -4.19 0.92 -10.14
N ALA A 35 -3.38 1.51 -11.00
CA ALA A 35 -2.68 0.78 -12.04
C ALA A 35 -1.50 -0.03 -11.49
N LEU A 36 -0.78 0.51 -10.50
CA LEU A 36 0.43 -0.12 -9.96
C LEU A 36 0.17 -1.18 -8.89
N VAL A 37 -0.77 -0.94 -7.98
CA VAL A 37 -0.97 -1.82 -6.81
C VAL A 37 -1.27 -3.26 -7.19
N PRO A 38 -2.19 -3.57 -8.12
CA PRO A 38 -2.46 -4.95 -8.51
C PRO A 38 -1.25 -5.65 -9.14
N GLY A 39 -0.49 -4.92 -9.97
CA GLY A 39 0.73 -5.43 -10.59
C GLY A 39 1.82 -5.76 -9.57
N LEU A 40 2.05 -4.86 -8.63
CA LEU A 40 3.02 -5.05 -7.54
C LEU A 40 2.62 -6.20 -6.62
N TRP A 41 1.34 -6.36 -6.31
CA TRP A 41 0.85 -7.48 -5.51
C TRP A 41 1.03 -8.82 -6.22
N GLY A 42 0.71 -8.88 -7.52
CA GLY A 42 0.92 -10.07 -8.32
C GLY A 42 2.40 -10.46 -8.38
N LEU A 43 3.26 -9.50 -8.71
CA LEU A 43 4.70 -9.70 -8.75
C LEU A 43 5.26 -10.16 -7.40
N TRP A 44 4.81 -9.56 -6.29
CA TRP A 44 5.23 -9.92 -4.94
C TRP A 44 4.82 -11.35 -4.56
N ASN A 45 3.61 -11.78 -4.98
CA ASN A 45 3.19 -13.18 -4.81
C ASN A 45 4.03 -14.15 -5.64
N MET A 46 4.36 -13.79 -6.88
CA MET A 46 5.24 -14.60 -7.73
C MET A 46 6.64 -14.76 -7.13
N LEU A 47 7.18 -13.69 -6.54
CA LEU A 47 8.46 -13.74 -5.83
C LEU A 47 8.41 -14.68 -4.62
N TRP A 48 7.30 -14.70 -3.87
CA TRP A 48 7.13 -15.65 -2.76
C TRP A 48 7.08 -17.09 -3.28
N LEU A 49 6.27 -17.37 -4.30
CA LEU A 49 6.16 -18.70 -4.90
C LEU A 49 7.51 -19.21 -5.42
N GLY A 50 8.32 -18.34 -6.02
CA GLY A 50 9.66 -18.72 -6.51
C GLY A 50 10.70 -18.92 -5.39
N SER A 51 10.58 -18.20 -4.28
CA SER A 51 11.54 -18.26 -3.17
C SER A 51 11.15 -19.21 -2.05
N HIS A 52 9.87 -19.58 -1.92
CA HIS A 52 9.34 -20.38 -0.83
C HIS A 52 10.07 -21.74 -0.63
N PRO A 53 10.47 -22.50 -1.66
CA PRO A 53 11.17 -23.75 -1.47
C PRO A 53 12.53 -23.63 -0.76
N GLY A 54 13.13 -22.44 -0.77
CA GLY A 54 14.43 -22.16 -0.15
C GLY A 54 14.38 -21.26 1.09
N THR A 55 13.20 -20.81 1.52
CA THR A 55 13.07 -19.88 2.64
C THR A 55 12.04 -20.37 3.66
N HIS A 56 12.33 -20.13 4.97
CA HIS A 56 11.40 -20.44 6.06
C HIS A 56 10.41 -19.30 6.35
N LEU A 57 10.32 -18.29 5.47
CA LEU A 57 9.41 -17.17 5.63
C LEU A 57 7.98 -17.62 5.37
N SER A 58 7.08 -17.35 6.32
CA SER A 58 5.65 -17.56 6.10
C SER A 58 5.11 -16.55 5.09
N ILE A 59 4.05 -16.92 4.37
CA ILE A 59 3.40 -16.02 3.40
C ILE A 59 2.93 -14.71 4.05
N GLY A 60 2.49 -14.74 5.32
CA GLY A 60 2.11 -13.55 6.07
C GLY A 60 3.29 -12.60 6.32
N MET A 61 4.46 -13.15 6.72
CA MET A 61 5.67 -12.35 6.90
C MET A 61 6.17 -11.75 5.59
N HIS A 62 6.11 -12.51 4.50
CA HIS A 62 6.43 -12.00 3.16
C HIS A 62 5.49 -10.85 2.77
N GLY A 63 4.19 -10.98 3.03
CA GLY A 63 3.22 -9.92 2.80
C GLY A 63 3.50 -8.67 3.63
N ALA A 64 3.85 -8.81 4.91
CA ALA A 64 4.21 -7.69 5.77
C ALA A 64 5.51 -6.96 5.32
N ALA A 65 6.40 -7.63 4.59
CA ALA A 65 7.59 -6.98 4.04
C ALA A 65 7.27 -6.01 2.90
N LEU A 66 6.14 -6.16 2.21
CA LEU A 66 5.76 -5.31 1.09
C LEU A 66 5.58 -3.83 1.47
N PRO A 67 4.84 -3.45 2.54
CA PRO A 67 4.76 -2.06 2.99
C PRO A 67 6.11 -1.47 3.41
N LEU A 68 7.02 -2.30 3.96
CA LEU A 68 8.38 -1.85 4.33
C LEU A 68 9.18 -1.39 3.11
N LEU A 69 8.93 -1.98 1.94
CA LEU A 69 9.56 -1.57 0.68
C LEU A 69 8.77 -0.44 0.00
N LEU A 70 7.45 -0.56 -0.04
CA LEU A 70 6.60 0.39 -0.78
C LEU A 70 6.53 1.77 -0.12
N MET A 71 6.55 1.84 1.22
CA MET A 71 6.42 3.12 1.90
C MET A 71 7.64 4.02 1.67
N PRO A 72 8.90 3.58 1.88
CA PRO A 72 10.07 4.40 1.57
C PRO A 72 10.18 4.72 0.08
N ALA A 73 9.97 3.73 -0.80
CA ALA A 73 10.02 3.94 -2.24
C ALA A 73 8.94 4.93 -2.71
N GLY A 74 7.71 4.78 -2.20
CA GLY A 74 6.61 5.69 -2.48
C GLY A 74 6.85 7.11 -1.95
N ALA A 75 7.40 7.23 -0.73
CA ALA A 75 7.75 8.53 -0.14
C ALA A 75 8.85 9.24 -0.93
N LEU A 76 9.91 8.53 -1.33
CA LEU A 76 10.98 9.08 -2.17
C LEU A 76 10.45 9.53 -3.54
N THR A 77 9.63 8.70 -4.16
CA THR A 77 9.01 9.02 -5.46
C THR A 77 8.08 10.23 -5.34
N ALA A 78 7.21 10.26 -4.34
CA ALA A 78 6.29 11.37 -4.10
C ALA A 78 7.04 12.67 -3.76
N HIS A 79 8.15 12.58 -3.02
CA HIS A 79 9.04 13.71 -2.76
C HIS A 79 9.70 14.22 -4.04
N GLY A 80 10.23 13.32 -4.87
CA GLY A 80 10.85 13.67 -6.16
C GLY A 80 9.88 14.34 -7.14
N PHE A 81 8.59 13.98 -7.10
CA PHE A 81 7.54 14.63 -7.89
C PHE A 81 6.94 15.89 -7.24
N GLY A 82 7.47 16.35 -6.10
CA GLY A 82 6.95 17.51 -5.39
C GLY A 82 5.54 17.32 -4.78
N VAL A 83 5.08 16.07 -4.67
CA VAL A 83 3.78 15.70 -4.09
C VAL A 83 3.87 15.61 -2.58
N LEU A 84 5.03 15.23 -2.05
CA LEU A 84 5.31 15.05 -0.63
C LEU A 84 6.46 15.96 -0.22
N ALA A 85 6.22 16.84 0.76
CA ALA A 85 7.26 17.60 1.43
C ALA A 85 7.51 17.02 2.82
N LEU A 86 8.75 16.64 3.12
CA LEU A 86 9.16 16.10 4.41
C LEU A 86 9.62 17.26 5.31
N GLY A 87 9.00 17.39 6.47
CA GLY A 87 9.37 18.35 7.53
C GLY A 87 9.96 17.66 8.76
N SER A 88 10.35 18.44 9.77
CA SER A 88 10.93 17.93 11.03
C SER A 88 9.95 17.15 11.90
N HIS A 89 8.64 17.46 11.83
CA HIS A 89 7.62 16.86 12.69
C HIS A 89 6.52 16.11 11.92
N GLY A 90 6.55 16.11 10.59
CA GLY A 90 5.57 15.47 9.77
C GLY A 90 5.83 15.67 8.28
N ALA A 91 4.91 15.18 7.47
CA ALA A 91 4.94 15.29 6.03
C ALA A 91 3.73 16.09 5.53
N THR A 92 3.93 16.93 4.52
CA THR A 92 2.84 17.65 3.85
C THR A 92 2.58 17.02 2.50
N TRP A 93 1.36 16.56 2.30
CA TRP A 93 0.91 15.91 1.08
C TRP A 93 0.13 16.90 0.20
N PHE A 94 0.42 16.95 -1.09
CA PHE A 94 -0.19 17.85 -2.08
C PHE A 94 -0.27 19.32 -1.63
N GLN A 95 0.72 19.80 -0.86
CA GLN A 95 0.81 21.17 -0.33
C GLN A 95 -0.38 21.62 0.56
N GLY A 96 -1.26 20.71 0.97
CA GLY A 96 -2.46 21.03 1.75
C GLY A 96 -2.72 20.13 2.94
N VAL A 97 -2.31 18.86 2.90
CA VAL A 97 -2.58 17.88 3.96
C VAL A 97 -1.33 17.67 4.81
N TYR A 98 -1.32 18.21 6.02
CA TYR A 98 -0.26 17.95 6.97
C TYR A 98 -0.53 16.68 7.76
N LEU A 99 0.43 15.74 7.76
CA LEU A 99 0.39 14.48 8.48
C LEU A 99 1.56 14.43 9.47
N PRO A 100 1.31 14.53 10.79
CA PRO A 100 2.35 14.40 11.79
C PRO A 100 2.92 12.97 11.82
N TYR A 101 4.21 12.81 12.10
CA TYR A 101 4.83 11.49 12.21
C TYR A 101 4.20 10.63 13.32
N ALA A 102 3.67 11.27 14.38
CA ALA A 102 2.91 10.60 15.43
C ALA A 102 1.65 9.88 14.91
N LEU A 103 1.08 10.33 13.78
CA LEU A 103 -0.05 9.67 13.13
C LEU A 103 0.44 8.66 12.07
N ILE A 104 1.49 9.01 11.32
CA ILE A 104 2.04 8.15 10.27
C ILE A 104 2.56 6.82 10.86
N ALA A 105 3.26 6.87 11.99
CA ALA A 105 3.86 5.69 12.61
C ALA A 105 2.82 4.61 13.01
N PRO A 106 1.76 4.92 13.79
CA PRO A 106 0.76 3.90 14.13
C PRO A 106 -0.04 3.44 12.91
N CYS A 107 -0.33 4.30 11.93
CA CYS A 107 -0.97 3.90 10.69
C CYS A 107 -0.09 2.92 9.88
N PHE A 108 1.22 3.16 9.87
CA PHE A 108 2.16 2.25 9.22
C PHE A 108 2.23 0.89 9.93
N LEU A 109 2.29 0.87 11.26
CA LEU A 109 2.23 -0.38 12.03
C LEU A 109 0.92 -1.14 11.79
N ALA A 110 -0.20 -0.45 11.76
CA ALA A 110 -1.49 -1.04 11.40
C ALA A 110 -1.50 -1.61 9.97
N ALA A 111 -0.85 -0.93 9.02
CA ALA A 111 -0.69 -1.43 7.66
C ALA A 111 0.16 -2.71 7.62
N LEU A 112 1.26 -2.79 8.37
CA LEU A 112 2.08 -4.02 8.47
C LEU A 112 1.26 -5.21 8.97
N VAL A 113 0.50 -5.01 10.05
CA VAL A 113 -0.39 -6.05 10.59
C VAL A 113 -1.48 -6.41 9.59
N GLY A 114 -2.10 -5.43 8.96
CA GLY A 114 -3.12 -5.64 7.93
C GLY A 114 -2.59 -6.44 6.75
N TYR A 115 -1.42 -6.10 6.23
CA TYR A 115 -0.77 -6.85 5.15
C TYR A 115 -0.42 -8.27 5.58
N TYR A 116 0.10 -8.47 6.79
CA TYR A 116 0.35 -9.80 7.33
C TYR A 116 -0.92 -10.65 7.32
N LEU A 117 -2.04 -10.11 7.83
CA LEU A 117 -3.31 -10.84 7.90
C LEU A 117 -3.90 -11.12 6.52
N VAL A 118 -3.90 -10.13 5.63
CA VAL A 118 -4.40 -10.29 4.25
C VAL A 118 -3.59 -11.36 3.51
N TRP A 119 -2.27 -11.33 3.60
CA TRP A 119 -1.43 -12.33 2.95
C TRP A 119 -1.58 -13.71 3.57
N LYS A 120 -1.65 -13.81 4.89
CA LYS A 120 -1.81 -15.08 5.58
C LYS A 120 -3.14 -15.75 5.26
N TYR A 121 -4.24 -15.01 5.33
CA TYR A 121 -5.58 -15.58 5.25
C TYR A 121 -6.18 -15.51 3.85
N ILE A 122 -6.00 -14.41 3.13
CA ILE A 122 -6.65 -14.21 1.82
C ILE A 122 -5.75 -14.70 0.69
N VAL A 123 -4.51 -14.23 0.62
CA VAL A 123 -3.59 -14.64 -0.46
C VAL A 123 -3.22 -16.12 -0.32
N GLY A 124 -2.93 -16.57 0.91
CA GLY A 124 -2.65 -17.98 1.18
C GLY A 124 -3.82 -18.88 0.81
N PHE A 125 -5.04 -18.52 1.16
CA PHE A 125 -6.25 -19.24 0.76
C PHE A 125 -6.40 -19.29 -0.77
N LEU A 126 -6.22 -18.15 -1.45
CA LEU A 126 -6.32 -18.10 -2.91
C LEU A 126 -5.25 -18.93 -3.60
N ASN A 127 -4.01 -18.88 -3.13
CA ASN A 127 -2.92 -19.72 -3.66
C ASN A 127 -3.25 -21.22 -3.49
N HIS A 128 -3.81 -21.59 -2.34
CA HIS A 128 -4.25 -22.97 -2.10
C HIS A 128 -5.39 -23.40 -3.03
N VAL A 129 -6.44 -22.58 -3.19
CA VAL A 129 -7.55 -22.86 -4.10
C VAL A 129 -7.11 -22.97 -5.55
N LEU A 130 -6.10 -22.17 -5.95
CA LEU A 130 -5.54 -22.21 -7.30
C LEU A 130 -4.52 -23.35 -7.50
N GLY A 131 -4.19 -24.10 -6.46
CA GLY A 131 -3.23 -25.21 -6.52
C GLY A 131 -1.80 -24.77 -6.82
N ILE A 132 -1.42 -23.52 -6.46
CA ILE A 132 -0.09 -22.96 -6.70
C ILE A 132 0.78 -22.84 -5.46
N ALA A 133 0.25 -23.20 -4.28
CA ALA A 133 0.97 -23.28 -2.99
C ALA A 133 0.24 -24.24 -2.03
#